data_daad4bd0f8637b4147f27b9b69a0e5ba
#
_entry.id   daad4bd0f8637b4147f27b9b69a0e5ba
#
_cell.length_a   1.000
_cell.length_b   1.000
_cell.length_c   1.000
_cell.angle_alpha   90.00
_cell.angle_beta   90.00
_cell.angle_gamma   90.00
#
_symmetry.space_group_name_H-M   'P 1'
#
loop_
_entity.id
_entity.type
_entity.pdbx_description
1 polymer ?
#
loop_
_entity_poly.entity_id
_entity_poly.type
_entity_poly.pdbx_seq_one_letter_code
_entity_poly.pdbx_strand_id
1 'polypeptide(L)'
;MTDLGKNETVEPQESQTVESQESQVNTEEWTPGNELKEYKPEEKINPWLTIWLKPRKTIRYIINTNPTQYVIILSMVSGFFTSLDRASSKNMGDDFPLWGIIAIALFLGTIGGVISLYICSALIRWTGSWMHGQANTEQIRAAMAWSYLPTIYGSILWIPELAIYRKEMFTRYTPTMDSSTFLSNMLLAFNAIEVTCAIWSMIVFYKCLEEVQGFSAWRAFGNCINAFLVVFVPIIVFVMIATSLL
;
A
#
# COMPACT_ATOMS: atom_id res chain seq x y z
N MET A 1 59.93 70.64 -1.49
CA MET A 1 58.98 70.76 -0.44
C MET A 1 57.98 69.63 -0.73
N THR A 2 58.30 68.47 -0.20
CA THR A 2 57.67 67.83 0.94
C THR A 2 56.16 67.72 0.75
N ASP A 3 55.58 66.60 0.60
CA ASP A 3 55.52 65.63 1.68
C ASP A 3 55.16 64.24 1.21
N LEU A 4 55.64 63.29 1.96
CA LEU A 4 55.56 61.87 1.94
C LEU A 4 54.16 61.34 2.16
N GLY A 5 53.82 60.34 1.49
CA GLY A 5 53.43 59.02 1.67
C GLY A 5 52.58 58.56 2.85
N LYS A 6 51.67 57.75 2.60
CA LYS A 6 51.38 56.59 3.49
C LYS A 6 50.83 55.46 2.66
N ASN A 7 51.60 54.41 2.58
CA ASN A 7 51.11 53.06 2.20
C ASN A 7 50.14 52.60 3.28
N GLU A 8 48.91 52.34 2.93
CA GLU A 8 48.04 51.50 3.66
C GLU A 8 47.94 50.16 2.91
N THR A 9 48.53 49.16 3.50
CA THR A 9 48.42 47.76 3.17
C THR A 9 46.99 47.31 3.33
N VAL A 10 46.35 47.00 2.23
CA VAL A 10 45.07 46.29 2.21
C VAL A 10 45.33 44.82 2.42
N GLU A 11 44.99 44.28 3.59
CA GLU A 11 44.90 42.86 3.83
C GLU A 11 43.71 42.26 3.02
N PRO A 12 43.86 41.07 2.44
CA PRO A 12 42.76 40.41 1.74
C PRO A 12 41.81 39.76 2.74
N GLN A 13 40.61 40.35 2.91
CA GLN A 13 39.45 39.64 3.49
C GLN A 13 38.81 38.77 2.42
N GLU A 14 39.31 37.58 2.23
CA GLU A 14 38.70 36.57 1.38
C GLU A 14 38.94 35.22 2.03
N SER A 15 38.05 34.78 2.92
CA SER A 15 37.79 33.35 3.22
C SER A 15 36.78 33.08 4.34
N GLN A 16 35.65 33.78 4.38
CA GLN A 16 34.58 33.43 5.35
C GLN A 16 33.15 33.51 4.80
N THR A 17 32.93 33.35 3.52
CA THR A 17 31.57 33.41 2.94
C THR A 17 31.21 32.20 2.04
N VAL A 18 31.88 31.07 2.17
CA VAL A 18 31.55 29.86 1.35
C VAL A 18 31.00 28.69 2.17
N GLU A 19 30.91 28.78 3.50
CA GLU A 19 30.53 27.65 4.36
C GLU A 19 29.13 27.72 4.96
N SER A 20 28.27 28.62 4.49
CA SER A 20 26.89 28.78 5.01
C SER A 20 25.76 28.65 3.98
N GLN A 21 26.02 28.08 2.80
CA GLN A 21 24.98 27.86 1.79
C GLN A 21 24.68 26.38 1.46
N GLU A 22 25.18 25.46 2.23
CA GLU A 22 25.02 24.02 1.94
C GLU A 22 24.07 23.29 2.88
N SER A 23 22.96 23.90 3.30
CA SER A 23 21.88 23.20 4.01
C SER A 23 20.52 23.87 3.94
N GLN A 24 20.19 24.50 2.83
CA GLN A 24 18.78 24.73 2.52
C GLN A 24 18.32 23.71 1.47
N VAL A 25 18.27 22.44 1.85
CA VAL A 25 17.40 21.48 1.19
C VAL A 25 15.98 21.99 1.43
N ASN A 26 15.36 22.50 0.36
CA ASN A 26 13.95 22.83 0.32
C ASN A 26 13.13 21.57 0.65
N THR A 27 12.93 21.32 1.93
CA THR A 27 11.87 20.44 2.39
C THR A 27 10.57 21.22 2.28
N GLU A 28 9.98 21.27 1.08
CA GLU A 28 8.56 21.53 0.97
C GLU A 28 7.86 20.38 1.66
N GLU A 29 7.64 20.56 2.94
CA GLU A 29 7.00 19.62 3.84
C GLU A 29 5.55 19.46 3.42
N TRP A 30 5.18 18.23 3.01
CA TRP A 30 3.79 17.90 2.74
C TRP A 30 2.96 18.11 4.02
N THR A 31 2.02 19.06 3.98
CA THR A 31 1.14 19.39 5.10
C THR A 31 -0.29 18.99 4.79
N PRO A 32 -0.87 17.99 5.49
CA PRO A 32 -2.32 17.81 5.48
C PRO A 32 -2.98 18.94 6.28
N GLY A 33 -4.06 19.47 5.75
CA GLY A 33 -4.73 20.67 6.31
C GLY A 33 -4.94 20.62 7.82
N ASN A 34 -4.49 21.65 8.45
CA ASN A 34 -4.87 22.24 9.73
C ASN A 34 -4.44 21.63 11.08
N GLU A 35 -3.54 20.68 11.16
CA GLU A 35 -2.80 20.50 12.43
C GLU A 35 -1.39 20.01 12.14
N LEU A 36 -0.48 20.95 11.91
CA LEU A 36 0.96 20.74 11.86
C LEU A 36 1.46 20.31 13.23
N LYS A 37 1.41 19.03 13.53
CA LYS A 37 2.37 18.48 14.49
C LYS A 37 3.69 18.39 13.75
N GLU A 38 4.57 19.32 14.09
CA GLU A 38 5.95 19.46 13.59
C GLU A 38 6.59 18.06 13.47
N TYR A 39 6.77 17.58 12.22
CA TYR A 39 7.51 16.35 11.96
C TYR A 39 8.97 16.63 12.29
N LYS A 40 9.49 16.02 13.35
CA LYS A 40 10.92 16.00 13.66
C LYS A 40 11.61 14.95 12.80
N PRO A 41 12.48 15.34 11.84
CA PRO A 41 13.11 14.39 10.90
C PRO A 41 14.02 13.34 11.56
N GLU A 42 14.33 13.51 12.85
CA GLU A 42 15.39 12.74 13.52
C GLU A 42 14.98 11.35 14.02
N GLU A 43 13.70 11.02 14.08
CA GLU A 43 13.28 9.71 14.58
C GLU A 43 13.22 8.68 13.44
N LYS A 44 14.31 7.93 13.24
CA LYS A 44 14.31 6.78 12.30
C LYS A 44 13.27 5.76 12.73
N ILE A 45 12.20 5.68 11.97
CA ILE A 45 11.12 4.72 12.19
C ILE A 45 11.38 3.50 11.31
N ASN A 46 11.14 2.30 11.85
CA ASN A 46 11.10 1.10 11.03
C ASN A 46 9.67 0.90 10.49
N PRO A 47 9.40 1.19 9.20
CA PRO A 47 8.04 1.15 8.66
C PRO A 47 7.39 -0.23 8.72
N TRP A 48 8.21 -1.30 8.62
CA TRP A 48 7.74 -2.68 8.61
C TRP A 48 7.02 -3.11 9.89
N LEU A 49 7.43 -2.57 11.03
CA LEU A 49 6.84 -2.87 12.32
C LEU A 49 5.87 -1.79 12.79
N THR A 50 6.20 -0.52 12.56
CA THR A 50 5.40 0.60 13.09
C THR A 50 4.09 0.81 12.36
N ILE A 51 3.95 0.35 11.10
CA ILE A 51 2.71 0.45 10.31
C ILE A 51 1.53 -0.26 11.01
N TRP A 52 1.80 -1.31 11.76
CA TRP A 52 0.80 -2.08 12.48
C TRP A 52 0.08 -1.29 13.57
N LEU A 53 0.81 -0.48 14.33
CA LEU A 53 0.29 0.22 15.52
C LEU A 53 0.17 1.72 15.32
N LYS A 54 1.00 2.31 14.45
CA LYS A 54 1.06 3.76 14.21
C LYS A 54 1.00 4.07 12.71
N PRO A 55 -0.05 3.64 11.98
CA PRO A 55 -0.10 3.75 10.51
C PRO A 55 0.02 5.18 10.02
N ARG A 56 -0.63 6.17 10.66
CA ARG A 56 -0.54 7.59 10.28
C ARG A 56 0.88 8.12 10.37
N LYS A 57 1.57 7.90 11.51
CA LYS A 57 2.95 8.35 11.69
C LYS A 57 3.89 7.68 10.69
N THR A 58 3.66 6.39 10.44
CA THR A 58 4.49 5.60 9.52
C THR A 58 4.30 6.05 8.07
N ILE A 59 3.06 6.26 7.61
CA ILE A 59 2.84 6.68 6.23
C ILE A 59 3.35 8.11 5.99
N ARG A 60 3.22 9.02 6.95
CA ARG A 60 3.80 10.37 6.89
C ARG A 60 5.32 10.29 6.74
N TYR A 61 6.00 9.46 7.53
CA TYR A 61 7.43 9.22 7.41
C TYR A 61 7.82 8.71 6.02
N ILE A 62 7.09 7.73 5.48
CA ILE A 62 7.35 7.15 4.15
C ILE A 62 7.21 8.22 3.07
N ILE A 63 6.14 9.01 3.11
CA ILE A 63 5.88 10.05 2.11
C ILE A 63 6.98 11.13 2.12
N ASN A 64 7.43 11.55 3.30
CA ASN A 64 8.45 12.58 3.44
C ASN A 64 9.87 12.04 3.11
N THR A 65 10.10 10.73 3.22
CA THR A 65 11.42 10.13 2.93
C THR A 65 11.50 9.63 1.49
N ASN A 66 10.65 8.70 1.10
CA ASN A 66 10.58 8.12 -0.24
C ASN A 66 9.24 7.43 -0.48
N PRO A 67 8.26 8.11 -1.10
CA PRO A 67 6.91 7.57 -1.31
C PRO A 67 6.85 6.37 -2.26
N THR A 68 7.88 6.14 -3.08
CA THR A 68 7.92 5.03 -4.04
C THR A 68 8.60 3.77 -3.51
N GLN A 69 9.26 3.89 -2.34
CA GLN A 69 10.05 2.80 -1.78
C GLN A 69 9.18 1.57 -1.48
N TYR A 70 9.59 0.43 -2.00
CA TYR A 70 8.94 -0.89 -1.86
C TYR A 70 7.50 -0.98 -2.37
N VAL A 71 6.90 0.08 -2.89
CA VAL A 71 5.50 0.11 -3.33
C VAL A 71 5.19 -0.96 -4.37
N ILE A 72 6.04 -1.10 -5.39
CA ILE A 72 5.86 -2.10 -6.45
C ILE A 72 6.02 -3.51 -5.89
N ILE A 73 7.07 -3.75 -5.08
CA ILE A 73 7.34 -5.07 -4.50
C ILE A 73 6.19 -5.52 -3.61
N LEU A 74 5.71 -4.65 -2.72
CA LEU A 74 4.57 -4.95 -1.85
C LEU A 74 3.31 -5.29 -2.65
N SER A 75 3.07 -4.56 -3.75
CA SER A 75 1.93 -4.82 -4.64
C SER A 75 2.07 -6.15 -5.40
N MET A 76 3.28 -6.49 -5.84
CA MET A 76 3.56 -7.77 -6.50
C MET A 76 3.31 -8.94 -5.56
N VAL A 77 3.83 -8.85 -4.34
CA VAL A 77 3.65 -9.89 -3.31
C VAL A 77 2.18 -10.02 -2.92
N SER A 78 1.49 -8.91 -2.68
CA SER A 78 0.05 -8.93 -2.39
C SER A 78 -0.76 -9.50 -3.56
N GLY A 79 -0.42 -9.15 -4.80
CA GLY A 79 -1.07 -9.66 -5.99
C GLY A 79 -0.88 -11.16 -6.18
N PHE A 80 0.31 -11.68 -5.87
CA PHE A 80 0.61 -13.11 -5.88
C PHE A 80 -0.34 -13.88 -4.92
N PHE A 81 -0.38 -13.49 -3.65
CA PHE A 81 -1.24 -14.13 -2.66
C PHE A 81 -2.73 -13.97 -2.99
N THR A 82 -3.17 -12.79 -3.40
CA THR A 82 -4.55 -12.58 -3.86
C THR A 82 -4.92 -13.50 -5.03
N SER A 83 -3.97 -13.83 -5.91
CA SER A 83 -4.21 -14.77 -7.00
C SER A 83 -4.33 -16.21 -6.51
N LEU A 84 -3.57 -16.61 -5.47
CA LEU A 84 -3.73 -17.92 -4.81
C LEU A 84 -5.10 -18.01 -4.13
N ASP A 85 -5.53 -16.99 -3.39
CA ASP A 85 -6.86 -16.94 -2.76
C ASP A 85 -7.99 -17.09 -3.79
N ARG A 86 -7.85 -16.42 -4.93
CA ARG A 86 -8.82 -16.53 -6.03
C ARG A 86 -8.82 -17.93 -6.66
N ALA A 87 -7.64 -18.55 -6.81
CA ALA A 87 -7.52 -19.90 -7.34
C ALA A 87 -8.16 -20.92 -6.40
N SER A 88 -7.97 -20.76 -5.08
CA SER A 88 -8.62 -21.55 -4.05
C SER A 88 -10.15 -21.39 -4.08
N SER A 89 -10.63 -20.14 -4.02
CA SER A 89 -12.07 -19.82 -4.04
C SER A 89 -12.80 -20.32 -5.31
N LYS A 90 -12.08 -20.47 -6.42
CA LYS A 90 -12.63 -20.96 -7.70
C LYS A 90 -12.41 -22.45 -7.94
N ASN A 91 -11.82 -23.17 -7.00
CA ASN A 91 -11.45 -24.58 -7.12
C ASN A 91 -10.62 -24.88 -8.37
N MET A 92 -9.68 -23.99 -8.72
CA MET A 92 -8.90 -24.12 -9.96
C MET A 92 -8.05 -25.37 -10.01
N GLY A 93 -7.82 -26.05 -8.88
CA GLY A 93 -7.14 -27.32 -8.80
C GLY A 93 -7.90 -28.48 -9.43
N ASP A 94 -9.22 -28.35 -9.68
CA ASP A 94 -9.98 -29.35 -10.40
C ASP A 94 -9.54 -29.41 -11.88
N ASP A 95 -9.22 -28.26 -12.47
CA ASP A 95 -8.85 -28.11 -13.88
C ASP A 95 -7.35 -28.04 -14.13
N PHE A 96 -6.56 -27.51 -13.16
CA PHE A 96 -5.14 -27.24 -13.32
C PHE A 96 -4.28 -28.02 -12.33
N PRO A 97 -3.05 -28.40 -12.70
CA PRO A 97 -2.07 -28.93 -11.76
C PRO A 97 -1.56 -27.83 -10.81
N LEU A 98 -1.13 -28.23 -9.61
CA LEU A 98 -0.65 -27.28 -8.58
C LEU A 98 0.43 -26.32 -9.08
N TRP A 99 1.43 -26.84 -9.83
CA TRP A 99 2.49 -26.00 -10.41
C TRP A 99 1.96 -24.97 -11.40
N GLY A 100 0.90 -25.31 -12.15
CA GLY A 100 0.22 -24.38 -13.07
C GLY A 100 -0.46 -23.24 -12.32
N ILE A 101 -1.14 -23.53 -11.22
CA ILE A 101 -1.76 -22.53 -10.36
C ILE A 101 -0.71 -21.59 -9.78
N ILE A 102 0.40 -22.13 -9.26
CA ILE A 102 1.51 -21.33 -8.72
C ILE A 102 2.14 -20.46 -9.81
N ALA A 103 2.34 -21.00 -11.02
CA ALA A 103 2.87 -20.24 -12.14
C ALA A 103 1.93 -19.09 -12.55
N ILE A 104 0.62 -19.36 -12.67
CA ILE A 104 -0.39 -18.31 -12.95
C ILE A 104 -0.37 -17.24 -11.86
N ALA A 105 -0.33 -17.63 -10.60
CA ALA A 105 -0.27 -16.69 -9.47
C ALA A 105 1.01 -15.85 -9.52
N LEU A 106 2.16 -16.47 -9.83
CA LEU A 106 3.44 -15.78 -9.89
C LEU A 106 3.51 -14.76 -11.03
N PHE A 107 3.01 -15.09 -12.22
CA PHE A 107 3.06 -14.18 -13.37
C PHE A 107 1.87 -13.23 -13.41
N LEU A 108 0.65 -13.78 -13.51
CA LEU A 108 -0.56 -12.96 -13.65
C LEU A 108 -0.96 -12.27 -12.35
N GLY A 109 -0.74 -12.92 -11.20
CA GLY A 109 -1.04 -12.34 -9.89
C GLY A 109 -0.15 -11.13 -9.59
N THR A 110 1.17 -11.25 -9.78
CA THR A 110 2.11 -10.15 -9.53
C THR A 110 1.88 -8.97 -10.47
N ILE A 111 1.70 -9.21 -11.76
CA ILE A 111 1.40 -8.18 -12.74
C ILE A 111 0.03 -7.54 -12.43
N GLY A 112 -0.98 -8.36 -12.16
CA GLY A 112 -2.32 -7.91 -11.79
C GLY A 112 -2.34 -7.07 -10.52
N GLY A 113 -1.53 -7.40 -9.52
CA GLY A 113 -1.36 -6.63 -8.30
C GLY A 113 -0.84 -5.21 -8.56
N VAL A 114 0.18 -5.08 -9.41
CA VAL A 114 0.72 -3.78 -9.82
C VAL A 114 -0.32 -2.98 -10.62
N ILE A 115 -0.94 -3.59 -11.63
CA ILE A 115 -1.98 -2.92 -12.44
C ILE A 115 -3.13 -2.45 -11.55
N SER A 116 -3.60 -3.31 -10.64
CA SER A 116 -4.66 -2.98 -9.69
C SER A 116 -4.28 -1.79 -8.80
N LEU A 117 -3.03 -1.75 -8.29
CA LEU A 117 -2.54 -0.62 -7.50
C LEU A 117 -2.65 0.70 -8.27
N TYR A 118 -2.20 0.73 -9.53
CA TYR A 118 -2.24 1.95 -10.35
C TYR A 118 -3.67 2.39 -10.67
N ILE A 119 -4.54 1.47 -11.05
CA ILE A 119 -5.94 1.76 -11.35
C ILE A 119 -6.68 2.23 -10.09
N CYS A 120 -6.59 1.48 -8.98
CA CYS A 120 -7.29 1.83 -7.75
C CYS A 120 -6.78 3.15 -7.16
N SER A 121 -5.47 3.40 -7.17
CA SER A 121 -4.94 4.67 -6.69
C SER A 121 -5.40 5.87 -7.52
N ALA A 122 -5.50 5.72 -8.84
CA ALA A 122 -6.02 6.76 -9.71
C ALA A 122 -7.52 7.03 -9.46
N LEU A 123 -8.32 5.97 -9.28
CA LEU A 123 -9.74 6.08 -8.92
C LEU A 123 -9.94 6.76 -7.58
N ILE A 124 -9.21 6.33 -6.54
CA ILE A 124 -9.29 6.93 -5.20
C ILE A 124 -8.86 8.40 -5.22
N ARG A 125 -7.83 8.74 -6.00
CA ARG A 125 -7.46 10.14 -6.19
C ARG A 125 -8.57 10.93 -6.86
N TRP A 126 -9.13 10.42 -7.95
CA TRP A 126 -10.17 11.10 -8.71
C TRP A 126 -11.42 11.35 -7.86
N THR A 127 -11.93 10.33 -7.19
CA THR A 127 -13.08 10.47 -6.29
C THR A 127 -12.75 11.26 -5.02
N GLY A 128 -11.50 11.18 -4.53
CA GLY A 128 -11.00 11.97 -3.42
C GLY A 128 -10.98 13.47 -3.71
N SER A 129 -10.70 13.85 -4.96
CA SER A 129 -10.74 15.27 -5.37
C SER A 129 -12.14 15.89 -5.24
N TRP A 130 -13.23 15.11 -5.42
CA TRP A 130 -14.60 15.57 -5.18
C TRP A 130 -14.89 15.87 -3.71
N MET A 131 -14.12 15.26 -2.82
CA MET A 131 -14.23 15.44 -1.37
C MET A 131 -13.16 16.38 -0.80
N HIS A 132 -12.47 17.15 -1.67
CA HIS A 132 -11.38 18.05 -1.32
C HIS A 132 -10.16 17.33 -0.71
N GLY A 133 -9.88 16.09 -1.14
CA GLY A 133 -8.67 15.37 -0.79
C GLY A 133 -7.43 15.99 -1.44
N GLN A 134 -6.33 16.08 -0.69
CA GLN A 134 -5.11 16.78 -1.11
C GLN A 134 -4.02 15.83 -1.65
N ALA A 135 -4.18 14.51 -1.46
CA ALA A 135 -3.17 13.53 -1.87
C ALA A 135 -2.95 13.48 -3.38
N ASN A 136 -1.70 13.33 -3.77
CA ASN A 136 -1.36 12.95 -5.14
C ASN A 136 -1.46 11.42 -5.32
N THR A 137 -1.38 10.96 -6.58
CA THR A 137 -1.51 9.53 -6.89
C THR A 137 -0.40 8.69 -6.27
N GLU A 138 0.78 9.24 -6.13
CA GLU A 138 1.96 8.57 -5.59
C GLU A 138 1.81 8.31 -4.09
N GLN A 139 1.34 9.29 -3.34
CA GLN A 139 1.03 9.17 -1.91
C GLN A 139 -0.07 8.13 -1.66
N ILE A 140 -1.10 8.10 -2.50
CA ILE A 140 -2.17 7.09 -2.40
C ILE A 140 -1.62 5.69 -2.71
N ARG A 141 -0.74 5.54 -3.72
CA ARG A 141 -0.06 4.26 -4.00
C ARG A 141 0.77 3.79 -2.81
N ALA A 142 1.51 4.70 -2.19
CA ALA A 142 2.26 4.39 -0.97
C ALA A 142 1.32 3.93 0.15
N ALA A 143 0.23 4.67 0.43
CA ALA A 143 -0.75 4.32 1.44
C ALA A 143 -1.37 2.94 1.20
N MET A 144 -1.73 2.62 -0.05
CA MET A 144 -2.27 1.31 -0.43
C MET A 144 -1.23 0.20 -0.25
N ALA A 145 -0.05 0.35 -0.84
CA ALA A 145 0.96 -0.71 -0.85
C ALA A 145 1.45 -1.05 0.57
N TRP A 146 1.72 -0.05 1.39
CA TRP A 146 2.16 -0.26 2.75
C TRP A 146 1.06 -0.80 3.68
N SER A 147 -0.22 -0.56 3.35
CA SER A 147 -1.33 -1.16 4.08
C SER A 147 -1.51 -2.65 3.82
N TYR A 148 -0.93 -3.22 2.77
CA TYR A 148 -0.95 -4.67 2.51
C TYR A 148 -0.07 -5.48 3.48
N LEU A 149 0.81 -4.83 4.23
CA LEU A 149 1.75 -5.54 5.12
C LEU A 149 1.07 -6.53 6.08
N PRO A 150 0.01 -6.20 6.82
CA PRO A 150 -0.64 -7.16 7.68
C PRO A 150 -1.14 -8.40 6.92
N THR A 151 -1.75 -8.22 5.75
CA THR A 151 -2.18 -9.34 4.91
C THR A 151 -1.01 -10.15 4.40
N ILE A 152 0.08 -9.52 3.94
CA ILE A 152 1.29 -10.22 3.49
C ILE A 152 1.90 -11.07 4.62
N TYR A 153 1.92 -10.57 5.85
CA TYR A 153 2.37 -11.37 6.99
C TYR A 153 1.42 -12.55 7.29
N GLY A 154 0.09 -12.33 7.20
CA GLY A 154 -0.90 -13.42 7.30
C GLY A 154 -0.69 -14.47 6.23
N SER A 155 -0.43 -14.05 5.00
CA SER A 155 -0.22 -14.97 3.86
C SER A 155 1.04 -15.85 3.97
N ILE A 156 1.92 -15.63 4.95
CA ILE A 156 3.01 -16.57 5.26
C ILE A 156 2.44 -17.96 5.64
N LEU A 157 1.21 -18.02 6.16
CA LEU A 157 0.52 -19.26 6.48
C LEU A 157 0.25 -20.13 5.26
N TRP A 158 0.23 -19.60 4.06
CA TRP A 158 0.18 -20.37 2.82
C TRP A 158 1.31 -21.40 2.70
N ILE A 159 2.46 -21.16 3.34
CA ILE A 159 3.60 -22.10 3.30
C ILE A 159 3.26 -23.41 4.00
N PRO A 160 2.88 -23.44 5.29
CA PRO A 160 2.44 -24.69 5.95
C PRO A 160 1.15 -25.25 5.35
N GLU A 161 0.21 -24.43 4.90
CA GLU A 161 -1.02 -24.88 4.25
C GLU A 161 -0.73 -25.67 2.97
N LEU A 162 0.08 -25.14 2.08
CA LEU A 162 0.50 -25.84 0.86
C LEU A 162 1.32 -27.10 1.15
N ALA A 163 2.12 -27.10 2.22
CA ALA A 163 2.89 -28.29 2.61
C ALA A 163 1.98 -29.42 3.10
N ILE A 164 0.90 -29.10 3.82
CA ILE A 164 -0.02 -30.08 4.44
C ILE A 164 -1.10 -30.51 3.46
N TYR A 165 -1.84 -29.55 2.89
CA TYR A 165 -3.04 -29.79 2.09
C TYR A 165 -2.74 -29.87 0.59
N ARG A 166 -1.58 -29.37 0.15
CA ARG A 166 -1.12 -29.45 -1.23
C ARG A 166 -2.18 -28.95 -2.23
N LYS A 167 -2.56 -29.79 -3.20
CA LYS A 167 -3.54 -29.47 -4.23
C LYS A 167 -4.95 -29.31 -3.69
N GLU A 168 -5.29 -29.93 -2.55
CA GLU A 168 -6.62 -29.85 -1.95
C GLU A 168 -7.04 -28.43 -1.56
N MET A 169 -6.08 -27.52 -1.30
CA MET A 169 -6.36 -26.11 -1.13
C MET A 169 -7.10 -25.46 -2.31
N PHE A 170 -7.02 -26.09 -3.49
CA PHE A 170 -7.54 -25.55 -4.75
C PHE A 170 -8.59 -26.43 -5.38
N THR A 171 -9.08 -27.47 -4.70
CA THR A 171 -10.06 -28.43 -5.23
C THR A 171 -11.34 -28.42 -4.42
N ARG A 172 -12.45 -28.78 -5.06
CA ARG A 172 -13.75 -28.95 -4.39
C ARG A 172 -13.77 -30.20 -3.50
N TYR A 173 -13.10 -31.27 -3.93
CA TYR A 173 -13.02 -32.50 -3.18
C TYR A 173 -11.76 -32.53 -2.33
N THR A 174 -11.92 -32.68 -1.02
CA THR A 174 -10.87 -32.49 -0.01
C THR A 174 -10.75 -33.68 0.93
N PRO A 175 -10.41 -34.91 0.44
CA PRO A 175 -10.41 -36.13 1.22
C PRO A 175 -9.45 -36.09 2.43
N THR A 176 -8.31 -35.44 2.32
CA THR A 176 -7.36 -35.32 3.44
C THR A 176 -7.92 -34.41 4.54
N MET A 177 -8.53 -33.30 4.16
CA MET A 177 -9.19 -32.39 5.12
C MET A 177 -10.38 -33.05 5.80
N ASP A 178 -11.20 -33.78 5.02
CA ASP A 178 -12.43 -34.43 5.50
C ASP A 178 -12.15 -35.67 6.38
N SER A 179 -10.99 -36.28 6.20
CA SER A 179 -10.60 -37.49 6.96
C SER A 179 -10.21 -37.23 8.41
N SER A 180 -9.86 -35.97 8.74
CA SER A 180 -9.35 -35.61 10.05
C SER A 180 -9.93 -34.30 10.57
N THR A 181 -10.70 -34.38 11.64
CA THR A 181 -11.22 -33.20 12.35
C THR A 181 -10.10 -32.25 12.81
N PHE A 182 -8.92 -32.79 13.12
CA PHE A 182 -7.76 -31.96 13.50
C PHE A 182 -7.28 -31.09 12.33
N LEU A 183 -7.12 -31.67 11.14
CA LEU A 183 -6.70 -30.93 9.95
C LEU A 183 -7.73 -29.87 9.54
N SER A 184 -9.01 -30.23 9.57
CA SER A 184 -10.11 -29.27 9.31
C SER A 184 -10.08 -28.07 10.27
N ASN A 185 -9.93 -28.32 11.58
CA ASN A 185 -9.86 -27.25 12.58
C ASN A 185 -8.60 -26.42 12.45
N MET A 186 -7.48 -27.02 12.05
CA MET A 186 -6.22 -26.29 11.80
C MET A 186 -6.35 -25.34 10.61
N LEU A 187 -6.96 -25.78 9.51
CA LEU A 187 -7.26 -24.91 8.37
C LEU A 187 -8.18 -23.75 8.77
N LEU A 188 -9.23 -24.06 9.56
CA LEU A 188 -10.13 -23.03 10.08
C LEU A 188 -9.37 -21.99 10.92
N ALA A 189 -8.42 -22.42 11.75
CA ALA A 189 -7.58 -21.51 12.54
C ALA A 189 -6.68 -20.63 11.66
N PHE A 190 -6.06 -21.18 10.61
CA PHE A 190 -5.26 -20.42 9.66
C PHE A 190 -6.11 -19.38 8.94
N ASN A 191 -7.26 -19.79 8.39
CA ASN A 191 -8.21 -18.86 7.76
C ASN A 191 -8.66 -17.73 8.71
N ALA A 192 -8.90 -18.03 9.99
CA ALA A 192 -9.29 -17.03 10.98
C ALA A 192 -8.18 -16.01 11.21
N ILE A 193 -6.91 -16.42 11.22
CA ILE A 193 -5.74 -15.52 11.31
C ILE A 193 -5.64 -14.66 10.05
N GLU A 194 -5.77 -15.24 8.86
CA GLU A 194 -5.72 -14.51 7.59
C GLU A 194 -6.83 -13.45 7.48
N VAL A 195 -8.06 -13.81 7.83
CA VAL A 195 -9.19 -12.88 7.88
C VAL A 195 -8.92 -11.74 8.88
N THR A 196 -8.36 -12.05 10.05
CA THR A 196 -7.98 -11.03 11.04
C THR A 196 -6.94 -10.08 10.48
N CYS A 197 -5.90 -10.60 9.80
CA CYS A 197 -4.88 -9.80 9.13
C CYS A 197 -5.48 -8.94 8.00
N ALA A 198 -6.44 -9.47 7.23
CA ALA A 198 -7.12 -8.74 6.18
C ALA A 198 -7.96 -7.57 6.73
N ILE A 199 -8.72 -7.80 7.80
CA ILE A 199 -9.48 -6.74 8.49
C ILE A 199 -8.51 -5.68 9.04
N TRP A 200 -7.41 -6.09 9.65
CA TRP A 200 -6.40 -5.16 10.14
C TRP A 200 -5.77 -4.34 9.03
N SER A 201 -5.47 -4.96 7.89
CA SER A 201 -4.98 -4.30 6.68
C SER A 201 -5.93 -3.20 6.20
N MET A 202 -7.25 -3.46 6.23
CA MET A 202 -8.27 -2.44 5.90
C MET A 202 -8.23 -1.27 6.88
N ILE A 203 -8.10 -1.53 8.18
CA ILE A 203 -8.00 -0.47 9.20
C ILE A 203 -6.76 0.38 8.96
N VAL A 204 -5.61 -0.26 8.72
CA VAL A 204 -4.35 0.41 8.39
C VAL A 204 -4.51 1.25 7.13
N PHE A 205 -5.16 0.71 6.09
CA PHE A 205 -5.40 1.43 4.84
C PHE A 205 -6.22 2.71 5.06
N TYR A 206 -7.36 2.64 5.76
CA TYR A 206 -8.15 3.83 6.02
C TYR A 206 -7.41 4.87 6.86
N LYS A 207 -6.58 4.44 7.81
CA LYS A 207 -5.74 5.34 8.60
C LYS A 207 -4.63 6.00 7.77
N CYS A 208 -4.04 5.26 6.84
CA CYS A 208 -3.07 5.82 5.90
C CYS A 208 -3.75 6.77 4.91
N LEU A 209 -4.92 6.40 4.38
CA LEU A 209 -5.66 7.22 3.43
C LEU A 209 -6.17 8.52 4.06
N GLU A 210 -6.66 8.46 5.30
CA GLU A 210 -7.02 9.63 6.10
C GLU A 210 -5.86 10.61 6.21
N GLU A 211 -4.67 10.12 6.52
CA GLU A 211 -3.47 10.92 6.68
C GLU A 211 -3.04 11.59 5.37
N VAL A 212 -2.97 10.81 4.28
CA VAL A 212 -2.50 11.34 2.99
C VAL A 212 -3.51 12.27 2.31
N GLN A 213 -4.81 12.06 2.51
CA GLN A 213 -5.85 12.89 1.92
C GLN A 213 -6.17 14.14 2.74
N GLY A 214 -5.74 14.20 4.01
CA GLY A 214 -6.02 15.32 4.91
C GLY A 214 -7.46 15.44 5.36
N PHE A 215 -8.22 14.33 5.39
CA PHE A 215 -9.62 14.32 5.86
C PHE A 215 -9.87 13.18 6.87
N SER A 216 -11.05 13.18 7.50
CA SER A 216 -11.38 12.19 8.54
C SER A 216 -11.50 10.75 7.98
N ALA A 217 -11.33 9.74 8.85
CA ALA A 217 -11.46 8.32 8.49
C ALA A 217 -12.80 7.98 7.83
N TRP A 218 -13.91 8.61 8.23
CA TRP A 218 -15.21 8.43 7.60
C TRP A 218 -15.25 8.94 6.16
N ARG A 219 -14.57 10.06 5.89
CA ARG A 219 -14.43 10.57 4.51
C ARG A 219 -13.49 9.69 3.70
N ALA A 220 -12.43 9.11 4.30
CA ALA A 220 -11.60 8.11 3.66
C ALA A 220 -12.40 6.87 3.25
N PHE A 221 -13.24 6.37 4.13
CA PHE A 221 -14.16 5.27 3.83
C PHE A 221 -15.15 5.65 2.72
N GLY A 222 -15.79 6.82 2.81
CA GLY A 222 -16.68 7.35 1.77
C GLY A 222 -16.00 7.52 0.42
N ASN A 223 -14.73 7.92 0.40
CA ASN A 223 -13.94 8.00 -0.83
C ASN A 223 -13.79 6.64 -1.51
N CYS A 224 -13.51 5.59 -0.75
CA CYS A 224 -13.43 4.23 -1.28
C CYS A 224 -14.77 3.73 -1.82
N ILE A 225 -15.87 4.03 -1.12
CA ILE A 225 -17.22 3.71 -1.61
C ILE A 225 -17.51 4.46 -2.91
N ASN A 226 -17.20 5.75 -3.01
CA ASN A 226 -17.39 6.52 -4.24
C ASN A 226 -16.55 5.95 -5.39
N ALA A 227 -15.29 5.58 -5.14
CA ALA A 227 -14.44 4.95 -6.14
C ALA A 227 -15.04 3.62 -6.65
N PHE A 228 -15.61 2.83 -5.74
CA PHE A 228 -16.31 1.60 -6.09
C PHE A 228 -17.58 1.89 -6.92
N LEU A 229 -18.45 2.80 -6.47
CA LEU A 229 -19.71 3.13 -7.13
C LEU A 229 -19.49 3.67 -8.55
N VAL A 230 -18.49 4.51 -8.76
CA VAL A 230 -18.16 5.06 -10.08
C VAL A 230 -17.84 3.98 -11.12
N VAL A 231 -17.27 2.87 -10.70
CA VAL A 231 -16.97 1.75 -11.60
C VAL A 231 -18.15 0.80 -11.73
N PHE A 232 -18.78 0.43 -10.61
CA PHE A 232 -19.80 -0.63 -10.61
C PHE A 232 -21.18 -0.17 -11.10
N VAL A 233 -21.58 1.07 -10.81
CA VAL A 233 -22.91 1.58 -11.25
C VAL A 233 -23.02 1.58 -12.77
N PRO A 234 -22.07 2.13 -13.57
CA PRO A 234 -22.14 2.06 -15.01
C PRO A 234 -22.16 0.62 -15.58
N ILE A 235 -21.39 -0.28 -14.95
CA ILE A 235 -21.36 -1.69 -15.37
C ILE A 235 -22.73 -2.34 -15.15
N ILE A 236 -23.34 -2.15 -13.96
CA ILE A 236 -24.68 -2.69 -13.66
C ILE A 236 -25.71 -2.13 -14.61
N VAL A 237 -25.70 -0.84 -14.84
CA VAL A 237 -26.65 -0.18 -15.79
C VAL A 237 -26.46 -0.73 -17.20
N PHE A 238 -25.22 -0.88 -17.65
CA PHE A 238 -24.94 -1.45 -18.97
C PHE A 238 -25.45 -2.88 -19.11
N VAL A 239 -25.20 -3.74 -18.10
CA VAL A 239 -25.70 -5.13 -18.08
C VAL A 239 -27.22 -5.16 -18.09
N MET A 240 -27.90 -4.32 -17.28
CA MET A 240 -29.35 -4.24 -17.26
C MET A 240 -29.92 -3.83 -18.62
N ILE A 241 -29.34 -2.85 -19.30
CA ILE A 241 -29.76 -2.44 -20.64
C ILE A 241 -29.52 -3.58 -21.64
N ALA A 242 -28.35 -4.20 -21.62
CA ALA A 242 -28.02 -5.30 -22.54
C ALA A 242 -28.98 -6.50 -22.37
N THR A 243 -29.35 -6.84 -21.13
CA THR A 243 -30.31 -7.94 -20.85
C THR A 243 -31.76 -7.58 -21.19
N SER A 244 -32.11 -6.30 -21.21
CA SER A 244 -33.47 -5.86 -21.58
C SER A 244 -33.67 -5.77 -23.12
N LEU A 245 -32.58 -5.81 -23.87
CA LEU A 245 -32.60 -5.76 -25.36
C LEU A 245 -32.50 -7.17 -25.99
N LEU A 246 -32.22 -8.21 -25.17
CA LEU A 246 -32.17 -9.62 -25.59
C LEU A 246 -33.49 -10.32 -25.28
#